data_334ab3827ba2b901ded174b00af0fbc7
#
_entry.id   334ab3827ba2b901ded174b00af0fbc7
#
_cell.length_a   1.000
_cell.length_b   1.000
_cell.length_c   1.000
_cell.angle_alpha   90.00
_cell.angle_beta   90.00
_cell.angle_gamma   90.00
#
_symmetry.space_group_name_H-M   'P 1'
#
loop_
_entity.id
_entity.type
_entity.pdbx_description
1 polymer ?
#
loop_
_entity_poly.entity_id
_entity_poly.type
_entity_poly.pdbx_seq_one_letter_code
_entity_poly.pdbx_strand_id
1 'polypeptide(L)'
;MTSAYTGLGVELMVTGENSGTWGDKTNTNLNLLEQISGGYIEQAVNGTGATPLAVIDGNTGAALATRNIKLTGTITGNITVNIPIDVENFYFIENGTSGAYTVEFEYVTGSGSSVTWSATDKGTKIILAKGNDVTNPDIVESVVGGLPGGSNTQVQFNNSGAFGGDADLI
;
A
#
# COMPACT_ATOMS: atom_id res chain seq x y z
N MET A 1 11.14 2.01 -31.57
CA MET A 1 10.95 2.82 -30.33
C MET A 1 10.57 1.84 -29.24
N THR A 2 11.02 2.07 -28.03
CA THR A 2 10.71 1.18 -26.88
C THR A 2 9.51 1.73 -26.16
N SER A 3 8.53 0.88 -25.79
CA SER A 3 7.37 1.28 -24.99
C SER A 3 7.81 1.94 -23.68
N ALA A 4 7.06 2.94 -23.24
CA ALA A 4 7.13 3.49 -21.89
C ALA A 4 6.06 2.84 -21.00
N TYR A 5 6.24 2.94 -19.69
CA TYR A 5 5.29 2.37 -18.71
C TYR A 5 4.92 3.42 -17.67
N THR A 6 3.72 3.27 -17.09
CA THR A 6 3.31 4.04 -15.92
C THR A 6 3.99 3.50 -14.66
N GLY A 7 3.99 4.24 -13.55
CA GLY A 7 4.49 3.78 -12.26
C GLY A 7 3.82 2.50 -11.72
N LEU A 8 2.71 2.05 -12.32
CA LEU A 8 2.04 0.77 -12.02
C LEU A 8 2.17 -0.26 -13.15
N GLY A 9 3.10 -0.05 -14.08
CA GLY A 9 3.46 -1.02 -15.14
C GLY A 9 2.50 -1.10 -16.32
N VAL A 10 1.55 -0.17 -16.48
CA VAL A 10 0.68 -0.11 -17.67
C VAL A 10 1.48 0.38 -18.87
N GLU A 11 1.46 -0.37 -19.97
CA GLU A 11 2.22 -0.04 -21.18
C GLU A 11 1.60 1.14 -21.93
N LEU A 12 2.42 2.15 -22.19
CA LEU A 12 2.08 3.31 -23.02
C LEU A 12 2.53 3.02 -24.46
N MET A 13 1.63 2.50 -25.28
CA MET A 13 1.91 2.10 -26.65
C MET A 13 2.17 3.30 -27.54
N VAL A 14 3.26 3.26 -28.32
CA VAL A 14 3.59 4.27 -29.32
C VAL A 14 2.94 3.92 -30.66
N THR A 15 2.51 4.93 -31.42
CA THR A 15 1.93 4.76 -32.75
C THR A 15 2.86 3.97 -33.66
N GLY A 16 2.37 2.89 -34.27
CA GLY A 16 3.13 2.00 -35.13
C GLY A 16 3.96 0.94 -34.41
N GLU A 17 4.01 0.96 -33.10
CA GLU A 17 4.57 -0.11 -32.29
C GLU A 17 3.57 -1.26 -32.14
N ASN A 18 4.06 -2.44 -31.75
CA ASN A 18 3.23 -3.63 -31.48
C ASN A 18 2.38 -4.11 -32.67
N SER A 19 2.86 -3.90 -33.91
CA SER A 19 2.18 -4.42 -35.12
C SER A 19 2.01 -5.94 -35.02
N GLY A 20 0.77 -6.41 -35.06
CA GLY A 20 0.39 -7.81 -34.90
C GLY A 20 0.25 -8.30 -33.44
N THR A 21 0.66 -7.51 -32.44
CA THR A 21 0.58 -7.88 -31.02
C THR A 21 -0.18 -6.85 -30.16
N TRP A 22 -0.68 -5.78 -30.75
CA TRP A 22 -1.37 -4.70 -30.03
C TRP A 22 -2.59 -5.21 -29.23
N GLY A 23 -3.28 -6.25 -29.74
CA GLY A 23 -4.41 -6.86 -29.05
C GLY A 23 -4.00 -7.51 -27.72
N ASP A 24 -2.89 -8.23 -27.72
CA ASP A 24 -2.35 -8.88 -26.52
C ASP A 24 -1.91 -7.82 -25.50
N LYS A 25 -1.25 -6.76 -25.96
CA LYS A 25 -0.84 -5.62 -25.12
C LYS A 25 -2.03 -4.89 -24.52
N THR A 26 -3.06 -4.65 -25.31
CA THR A 26 -4.32 -4.05 -24.83
C THR A 26 -4.97 -4.91 -23.78
N ASN A 27 -5.08 -6.22 -24.01
CA ASN A 27 -5.67 -7.15 -23.05
C ASN A 27 -4.86 -7.20 -21.75
N THR A 28 -3.53 -7.20 -21.82
CA THR A 28 -2.65 -7.13 -20.64
C THR A 28 -2.89 -5.85 -19.85
N ASN A 29 -2.98 -4.70 -20.54
CA ASN A 29 -3.29 -3.42 -19.88
C ASN A 29 -4.67 -3.40 -19.22
N LEU A 30 -5.69 -4.00 -19.85
CA LEU A 30 -7.02 -4.11 -19.25
C LEU A 30 -6.99 -5.00 -18.00
N ASN A 31 -6.28 -6.12 -18.02
CA ASN A 31 -6.09 -6.99 -16.86
C ASN A 31 -5.33 -6.27 -15.72
N LEU A 32 -4.32 -5.45 -16.06
CA LEU A 32 -3.63 -4.60 -15.09
C LEU A 32 -4.57 -3.57 -14.45
N LEU A 33 -5.42 -2.91 -15.25
CA LEU A 33 -6.41 -1.97 -14.73
C LEU A 33 -7.42 -2.64 -13.81
N GLU A 34 -7.87 -3.86 -14.13
CA GLU A 34 -8.73 -4.66 -13.25
C GLU A 34 -8.01 -4.98 -11.93
N GLN A 35 -6.76 -5.43 -12.00
CA GLN A 35 -5.93 -5.73 -10.83
C GLN A 35 -5.71 -4.48 -9.96
N ILE A 36 -5.37 -3.34 -10.56
CA ILE A 36 -5.18 -2.05 -9.87
C ILE A 36 -6.47 -1.59 -9.20
N SER A 37 -7.63 -1.81 -9.83
CA SER A 37 -8.91 -1.32 -9.29
C SER A 37 -9.50 -2.18 -8.18
N GLY A 38 -9.27 -3.50 -8.16
CA GLY A 38 -9.94 -4.39 -7.21
C GLY A 38 -9.21 -5.70 -6.91
N GLY A 39 -8.01 -5.94 -7.46
CA GLY A 39 -7.28 -7.20 -7.28
C GLY A 39 -6.86 -7.47 -5.84
N TYR A 40 -6.59 -8.73 -5.54
CA TYR A 40 -6.06 -9.23 -4.27
C TYR A 40 -4.81 -10.06 -4.49
N ILE A 41 -3.81 -9.89 -3.62
CA ILE A 41 -2.58 -10.69 -3.63
C ILE A 41 -2.08 -10.95 -2.21
N GLU A 42 -1.49 -12.12 -2.00
CA GLU A 42 -0.68 -12.40 -0.81
C GLU A 42 0.79 -12.18 -1.14
N GLN A 43 1.45 -11.32 -0.36
CA GLN A 43 2.86 -10.99 -0.51
C GLN A 43 3.63 -11.50 0.70
N ALA A 44 4.53 -12.45 0.47
CA ALA A 44 5.38 -12.95 1.54
C ALA A 44 6.46 -11.93 1.93
N VAL A 45 6.56 -11.68 3.23
CA VAL A 45 7.64 -10.92 3.88
C VAL A 45 8.15 -11.77 5.05
N ASN A 46 9.40 -12.18 5.01
CA ASN A 46 9.95 -13.15 5.96
C ASN A 46 11.26 -12.64 6.58
N GLY A 47 11.57 -13.12 7.78
CA GLY A 47 12.83 -12.82 8.44
C GLY A 47 12.86 -11.43 9.07
N THR A 48 13.83 -10.60 8.69
CA THR A 48 14.06 -9.24 9.22
C THR A 48 14.66 -8.33 8.16
N GLY A 49 14.51 -7.02 8.33
CA GLY A 49 15.10 -6.01 7.46
C GLY A 49 14.21 -5.62 6.27
N ALA A 50 14.82 -5.15 5.18
CA ALA A 50 14.09 -4.60 4.04
C ALA A 50 13.57 -5.69 3.09
N THR A 51 12.31 -5.54 2.69
CA THR A 51 11.66 -6.34 1.64
C THR A 51 11.22 -5.39 0.53
N PRO A 52 12.01 -5.22 -0.54
CA PRO A 52 11.63 -4.37 -1.65
C PRO A 52 10.51 -5.00 -2.47
N LEU A 53 9.46 -4.24 -2.73
CA LEU A 53 8.43 -4.58 -3.72
C LEU A 53 8.72 -3.84 -5.02
N ALA A 54 8.35 -4.47 -6.13
CA ALA A 54 8.52 -3.90 -7.45
C ALA A 54 7.21 -3.95 -8.25
N VAL A 55 7.13 -3.12 -9.25
CA VAL A 55 6.15 -3.23 -10.33
C VAL A 55 6.78 -4.05 -11.46
N ILE A 56 5.96 -4.77 -12.20
CA ILE A 56 6.41 -5.52 -13.37
C ILE A 56 5.82 -4.87 -14.61
N ASP A 57 6.67 -4.20 -15.37
CA ASP A 57 6.27 -3.48 -16.57
C ASP A 57 5.60 -4.39 -17.61
N GLY A 58 4.43 -3.99 -18.06
CA GLY A 58 3.65 -4.71 -19.07
C GLY A 58 3.20 -6.11 -18.64
N ASN A 59 3.09 -6.38 -17.34
CA ASN A 59 2.67 -7.68 -16.81
C ASN A 59 1.82 -7.57 -15.55
N THR A 60 0.96 -8.56 -15.34
CA THR A 60 0.16 -8.72 -14.12
C THR A 60 0.96 -9.45 -13.03
N GLY A 61 0.44 -9.48 -11.80
CA GLY A 61 0.98 -10.27 -10.69
C GLY A 61 1.94 -9.52 -9.76
N ALA A 62 2.28 -8.26 -10.05
CA ALA A 62 3.02 -7.42 -9.12
C ALA A 62 2.13 -6.96 -7.96
N ALA A 63 2.64 -7.08 -6.72
CA ALA A 63 1.89 -6.67 -5.53
C ALA A 63 1.48 -5.18 -5.59
N LEU A 64 2.39 -4.30 -6.04
CA LEU A 64 2.14 -2.86 -6.12
C LEU A 64 1.13 -2.46 -7.21
N ALA A 65 0.87 -3.33 -8.19
CA ALA A 65 -0.20 -3.14 -9.16
C ALA A 65 -1.51 -3.81 -8.72
N THR A 66 -1.68 -4.09 -7.43
CA THR A 66 -2.87 -4.75 -6.86
C THR A 66 -3.44 -3.90 -5.74
N ARG A 67 -4.78 -3.79 -5.66
CA ARG A 67 -5.46 -2.93 -4.68
C ARG A 67 -5.38 -3.48 -3.25
N ASN A 68 -5.62 -4.78 -3.09
CA ASN A 68 -5.67 -5.42 -1.78
C ASN A 68 -4.43 -6.31 -1.62
N ILE A 69 -3.58 -5.99 -0.65
CA ILE A 69 -2.34 -6.71 -0.39
C ILE A 69 -2.41 -7.29 1.02
N LYS A 70 -2.22 -8.60 1.14
CA LYS A 70 -2.00 -9.24 2.43
C LYS A 70 -0.53 -9.58 2.58
N LEU A 71 0.14 -8.97 3.55
CA LEU A 71 1.50 -9.34 3.93
C LEU A 71 1.46 -10.62 4.75
N THR A 72 2.18 -11.64 4.32
CA THR A 72 2.21 -12.97 4.96
C THR A 72 3.62 -13.40 5.29
N GLY A 73 3.75 -14.45 6.10
CA GLY A 73 5.02 -15.07 6.45
C GLY A 73 5.42 -14.90 7.91
N THR A 74 6.56 -15.45 8.26
CA THR A 74 7.11 -15.41 9.62
C THR A 74 8.25 -14.39 9.68
N ILE A 75 8.04 -13.34 10.48
CA ILE A 75 9.05 -12.30 10.72
C ILE A 75 9.79 -12.58 12.04
N THR A 76 11.10 -12.42 12.02
CA THR A 76 12.00 -12.66 13.17
C THR A 76 12.68 -11.39 13.65
N GLY A 77 12.36 -10.26 13.04
CA GLY A 77 12.77 -8.90 13.38
C GLY A 77 11.87 -7.89 12.68
N ASN A 78 12.13 -6.61 12.89
CA ASN A 78 11.40 -5.54 12.21
C ASN A 78 11.59 -5.63 10.70
N ILE A 79 10.51 -5.46 9.96
CA ILE A 79 10.48 -5.48 8.49
C ILE A 79 10.16 -4.08 7.98
N THR A 80 10.88 -3.68 6.94
CA THR A 80 10.56 -2.51 6.13
C THR A 80 10.18 -2.97 4.72
N VAL A 81 8.96 -2.70 4.30
CA VAL A 81 8.46 -2.96 2.95
C VAL A 81 8.69 -1.70 2.12
N ASN A 82 9.65 -1.75 1.21
CA ASN A 82 10.04 -0.60 0.39
C ASN A 82 9.35 -0.62 -0.98
N ILE A 83 8.87 0.54 -1.43
CA ILE A 83 8.26 0.72 -2.75
C ILE A 83 9.02 1.77 -3.58
N PRO A 84 9.00 1.67 -4.93
CA PRO A 84 9.59 2.70 -5.80
C PRO A 84 8.91 4.07 -5.62
N ILE A 85 9.68 5.15 -5.83
CA ILE A 85 9.23 6.53 -5.61
C ILE A 85 8.20 7.05 -6.62
N ASP A 86 8.06 6.39 -7.76
CA ASP A 86 7.11 6.71 -8.83
C ASP A 86 5.76 5.98 -8.71
N VAL A 87 5.61 5.17 -7.66
CA VAL A 87 4.35 4.47 -7.38
C VAL A 87 3.38 5.42 -6.68
N GLU A 88 2.31 5.76 -7.38
CA GLU A 88 1.15 6.48 -6.83
C GLU A 88 -0.06 5.56 -6.84
N ASN A 89 -0.58 5.22 -5.68
CA ASN A 89 -1.79 4.41 -5.56
C ASN A 89 -2.32 4.47 -4.11
N PHE A 90 -3.58 4.06 -3.91
CA PHE A 90 -4.05 3.74 -2.58
C PHE A 90 -4.28 2.24 -2.44
N TYR A 91 -4.02 1.71 -1.26
CA TYR A 91 -4.01 0.29 -0.97
C TYR A 91 -4.83 -0.02 0.28
N PHE A 92 -5.41 -1.22 0.29
CA PHE A 92 -5.83 -1.89 1.50
C PHE A 92 -4.76 -2.92 1.84
N ILE A 93 -3.96 -2.68 2.88
CA ILE A 93 -2.87 -3.58 3.26
C ILE A 93 -3.17 -4.22 4.62
N GLU A 94 -3.28 -5.55 4.63
CA GLU A 94 -3.39 -6.35 5.84
C GLU A 94 -2.01 -6.84 6.29
N ASN A 95 -1.65 -6.60 7.53
CA ASN A 95 -0.50 -7.25 8.15
C ASN A 95 -0.92 -8.63 8.69
N GLY A 96 -0.79 -9.66 7.88
CA GLY A 96 -1.03 -11.06 8.23
C GLY A 96 0.23 -11.83 8.64
N THR A 97 1.34 -11.14 8.92
CA THR A 97 2.59 -11.80 9.35
C THR A 97 2.48 -12.41 10.74
N SER A 98 3.22 -13.49 10.99
CA SER A 98 3.47 -14.02 12.33
C SER A 98 4.76 -13.44 12.92
N GLY A 99 4.83 -13.32 14.25
CA GLY A 99 5.95 -12.71 14.97
C GLY A 99 5.59 -11.33 15.54
N ALA A 100 6.17 -11.01 16.70
CA ALA A 100 5.89 -9.79 17.44
C ALA A 100 6.90 -8.68 17.10
N TYR A 101 6.91 -8.27 15.83
CA TYR A 101 7.78 -7.23 15.30
C TYR A 101 6.98 -6.23 14.46
N THR A 102 7.56 -5.06 14.25
CA THR A 102 6.93 -4.01 13.43
C THR A 102 7.05 -4.34 11.94
N VAL A 103 6.04 -3.88 11.19
CA VAL A 103 6.08 -3.83 9.72
C VAL A 103 5.89 -2.38 9.31
N GLU A 104 6.83 -1.83 8.58
CA GLU A 104 6.80 -0.47 8.07
C GLU A 104 6.65 -0.49 6.55
N PHE A 105 5.78 0.37 6.01
CA PHE A 105 5.59 0.54 4.57
C PHE A 105 6.05 1.93 4.20
N GLU A 106 7.10 2.03 3.39
CA GLU A 106 7.75 3.29 3.04
C GLU A 106 8.27 3.29 1.60
N TYR A 107 8.59 4.45 1.07
CA TYR A 107 9.35 4.55 -0.17
C TYR A 107 10.81 4.14 0.03
N VAL A 108 11.41 3.58 -1.02
CA VAL A 108 12.80 3.05 -0.98
C VAL A 108 13.84 4.11 -0.68
N THR A 109 13.55 5.37 -0.92
CA THR A 109 14.42 6.52 -0.64
C THR A 109 13.62 7.72 -0.14
N GLY A 110 14.33 8.66 0.48
CA GLY A 110 13.75 9.88 1.00
C GLY A 110 13.51 9.82 2.50
N SER A 111 12.95 10.91 3.02
CA SER A 111 12.56 11.08 4.43
C SER A 111 11.10 11.51 4.58
N GLY A 112 10.28 11.18 3.58
CA GLY A 112 8.83 11.37 3.65
C GLY A 112 8.20 10.49 4.73
N SER A 113 6.91 10.68 4.98
CA SER A 113 6.18 9.89 5.97
C SER A 113 6.02 8.43 5.52
N SER A 114 5.98 7.53 6.48
CA SER A 114 5.74 6.10 6.33
C SER A 114 4.56 5.64 7.18
N VAL A 115 4.08 4.41 6.97
CA VAL A 115 3.02 3.80 7.77
C VAL A 115 3.53 2.53 8.43
N THR A 116 3.40 2.47 9.76
CA THR A 116 3.90 1.36 10.57
C THR A 116 2.75 0.61 11.25
N TRP A 117 2.78 -0.71 11.16
CA TRP A 117 2.07 -1.61 12.07
C TRP A 117 2.97 -1.89 13.27
N SER A 118 2.45 -1.69 14.48
CA SER A 118 3.15 -2.07 15.71
C SER A 118 3.31 -3.60 15.80
N ALA A 119 4.12 -4.07 16.72
CA ALA A 119 4.38 -5.50 16.89
C ALA A 119 3.10 -6.34 17.16
N THR A 120 2.06 -5.71 17.69
CA THR A 120 0.78 -6.35 18.02
C THR A 120 -0.35 -6.01 17.07
N ASP A 121 -0.16 -5.02 16.19
CA ASP A 121 -1.16 -4.63 15.18
C ASP A 121 -1.07 -5.55 13.96
N LYS A 122 -2.12 -6.33 13.73
CA LYS A 122 -2.24 -7.27 12.59
C LYS A 122 -3.45 -6.92 11.70
N GLY A 123 -3.97 -5.72 11.86
CA GLY A 123 -5.14 -5.26 11.13
C GLY A 123 -4.83 -4.75 9.73
N THR A 124 -5.91 -4.42 9.01
CA THR A 124 -5.84 -3.79 7.71
C THR A 124 -5.79 -2.27 7.86
N LYS A 125 -4.88 -1.63 7.13
CA LYS A 125 -4.80 -0.18 7.00
C LYS A 125 -5.13 0.25 5.57
N ILE A 126 -5.75 1.42 5.45
CA ILE A 126 -5.92 2.10 4.16
C ILE A 126 -4.72 3.02 4.00
N ILE A 127 -3.92 2.78 2.98
CA ILE A 127 -2.65 3.48 2.76
C ILE A 127 -2.71 4.24 1.45
N LEU A 128 -2.31 5.50 1.49
CA LEU A 128 -2.12 6.33 0.31
C LEU A 128 -0.63 6.56 0.09
N ALA A 129 -0.09 5.96 -0.97
CA ALA A 129 1.23 6.24 -1.52
C ALA A 129 1.08 7.42 -2.49
N LYS A 130 1.60 8.59 -2.13
CA LYS A 130 1.30 9.84 -2.84
C LYS A 130 2.19 10.12 -4.04
N GLY A 131 3.46 9.64 -4.04
CA GLY A 131 4.44 10.03 -5.05
C GLY A 131 4.58 11.54 -5.25
N ASN A 132 4.19 12.34 -4.24
CA ASN A 132 4.01 13.79 -4.30
C ASN A 132 5.32 14.59 -4.33
N ASP A 133 6.43 13.94 -4.11
CA ASP A 133 7.77 14.53 -4.14
C ASP A 133 8.77 13.51 -4.67
N VAL A 134 9.60 13.89 -5.64
CA VAL A 134 10.60 13.00 -6.25
C VAL A 134 11.78 12.67 -5.33
N THR A 135 11.91 13.38 -4.21
CA THR A 135 13.00 13.21 -3.25
C THR A 135 12.51 12.61 -1.94
N ASN A 136 11.38 13.10 -1.42
CA ASN A 136 10.82 12.71 -0.13
C ASN A 136 9.31 12.45 -0.22
N PRO A 137 8.86 11.49 -1.04
CA PRO A 137 7.44 11.22 -1.21
C PRO A 137 6.82 10.65 0.07
N ASP A 138 5.55 10.99 0.30
CA ASP A 138 4.81 10.59 1.49
C ASP A 138 3.98 9.33 1.29
N ILE A 139 4.01 8.46 2.30
CA ILE A 139 3.00 7.41 2.50
C ILE A 139 2.23 7.74 3.76
N VAL A 140 0.90 7.79 3.65
CA VAL A 140 0.04 8.15 4.79
C VAL A 140 -1.07 7.11 4.99
N GLU A 141 -1.43 6.88 6.24
CA GLU A 141 -2.62 6.12 6.59
C GLU A 141 -3.84 7.03 6.45
N SER A 142 -4.85 6.56 5.70
CA SER A 142 -6.15 7.23 5.61
C SER A 142 -7.06 6.70 6.70
N VAL A 143 -7.41 7.55 7.65
CA VAL A 143 -8.35 7.20 8.71
C VAL A 143 -9.77 7.44 8.19
N VAL A 144 -10.54 6.36 8.03
CA VAL A 144 -11.96 6.44 7.66
C VAL A 144 -12.78 6.47 8.94
N GLY A 145 -13.27 7.64 9.29
CA GLY A 145 -14.06 7.88 10.49
C GLY A 145 -13.34 8.75 11.53
N GLY A 146 -14.10 9.24 12.50
CA GLY A 146 -13.54 9.96 13.65
C GLY A 146 -12.80 9.01 14.59
N LEU A 147 -11.64 9.43 15.06
CA LEU A 147 -10.98 8.72 16.15
C LEU A 147 -11.85 8.83 17.41
N PRO A 148 -11.91 7.79 18.26
CA PRO A 148 -12.54 7.89 19.57
C PRO A 148 -11.94 9.06 20.35
N GLY A 149 -12.77 9.89 20.96
CA GLY A 149 -12.31 10.97 21.85
C GLY A 149 -12.00 10.45 23.24
N GLY A 150 -11.20 11.22 24.01
CA GLY A 150 -10.89 10.90 25.38
C GLY A 150 -9.81 9.84 25.58
N SER A 151 -9.73 9.28 26.77
CA SER A 151 -8.76 8.26 27.16
C SER A 151 -9.35 6.85 27.08
N ASN A 152 -8.48 5.84 27.11
CA ASN A 152 -8.92 4.43 27.18
C ASN A 152 -9.83 4.21 28.40
N THR A 153 -10.86 3.41 28.24
CA THR A 153 -11.92 3.11 29.22
C THR A 153 -13.02 4.18 29.40
N GLN A 154 -12.92 5.34 28.77
CA GLN A 154 -13.98 6.35 28.85
C GLN A 154 -15.17 5.99 27.95
N VAL A 155 -16.38 6.29 28.42
CA VAL A 155 -17.60 6.17 27.59
C VAL A 155 -17.59 7.25 26.51
N GLN A 156 -17.80 6.84 25.26
CA GLN A 156 -17.84 7.75 24.12
C GLN A 156 -19.22 8.37 23.96
N PHE A 157 -19.29 9.66 23.68
CA PHE A 157 -20.52 10.37 23.40
C PHE A 157 -20.33 11.38 22.26
N ASN A 158 -21.43 11.84 21.69
CA ASN A 158 -21.39 12.88 20.66
C ASN A 158 -21.17 14.25 21.33
N ASN A 159 -20.01 14.84 21.09
CA ASN A 159 -19.66 16.19 21.51
C ASN A 159 -19.66 17.13 20.30
N SER A 160 -20.82 17.72 19.99
CA SER A 160 -20.98 18.69 18.90
C SER A 160 -20.53 18.17 17.52
N GLY A 161 -20.84 16.92 17.21
CA GLY A 161 -20.47 16.27 15.93
C GLY A 161 -19.14 15.57 15.92
N ALA A 162 -18.40 15.57 17.03
CA ALA A 162 -17.16 14.79 17.24
C ALA A 162 -17.37 13.75 18.37
N PHE A 163 -16.50 12.73 18.41
CA PHE A 163 -16.46 11.84 19.56
C PHE A 163 -15.81 12.53 20.74
N GLY A 164 -16.48 12.51 21.89
CA GLY A 164 -15.95 12.94 23.19
C GLY A 164 -15.82 11.76 24.13
N GLY A 165 -14.94 11.87 25.13
CA GLY A 165 -14.85 10.92 26.23
C GLY A 165 -15.24 11.58 27.55
N ASP A 166 -15.94 10.86 28.44
CA ASP A 166 -16.31 11.32 29.75
C ASP A 166 -15.40 10.67 30.81
N ALA A 167 -14.69 11.48 31.58
CA ALA A 167 -13.76 11.02 32.60
C ALA A 167 -14.49 10.44 33.85
N ASP A 168 -15.76 10.77 34.05
CA ASP A 168 -16.55 10.35 35.20
C ASP A 168 -17.36 9.07 34.94
N LEU A 169 -17.42 8.64 33.67
CA LEU A 169 -18.06 7.41 33.22
C LEU A 169 -17.00 6.40 32.76
N ILE A 170 -16.51 5.59 33.66
CA ILE A 170 -15.52 4.53 33.44
C ILE A 170 -16.04 3.18 33.94
#